data_7f82825777e6b383069bc72af3a3474f
#
_entry.id   7f82825777e6b383069bc72af3a3474f
#
_cell.length_a   1.000
_cell.length_b   1.000
_cell.length_c   1.000
_cell.angle_alpha   90.00
_cell.angle_beta   90.00
_cell.angle_gamma   90.00
#
_symmetry.space_group_name_H-M   'P 1'
#
loop_
_entity.id
_entity.type
_entity.pdbx_description
1 polymer ?
#
loop_
_entity_poly.entity_id
_entity_poly.type
_entity_poly.pdbx_seq_one_letter_code
_entity_poly.pdbx_strand_id
1 'polypeptide(L)'
;MSRHNIGFQVVDRVAQISHISIRTKRFRSLYGTGWIDFQQVILSKPMTFMNRSGEAVKKTTDFFHLGMEDVIVVHDDLDLPFGRLRFKQRGGDGGHQGIRSIIERMGGNSFLRLKVGIGRPPQGMDSADYVLDVFDRTEQSLLDQILSQAAESLKVVLLEGLQKAMNQFQKKG
;
A
#
# COMPACT_ATOMS: atom_id res chain seq x y z
N MET A 1 -9.95 4.93 11.61
CA MET A 1 -9.54 4.79 10.19
C MET A 1 -9.93 3.40 9.74
N SER A 2 -10.54 3.26 8.57
CA SER A 2 -11.08 1.96 8.10
C SER A 2 -9.98 0.98 7.67
N ARG A 3 -10.34 -0.32 7.55
CA ARG A 3 -9.45 -1.38 7.05
C ARG A 3 -8.89 -1.05 5.67
N HIS A 4 -9.71 -0.44 4.81
CA HIS A 4 -9.32 -0.04 3.45
C HIS A 4 -8.23 1.05 3.40
N ASN A 5 -8.02 1.75 4.51
CA ASN A 5 -6.97 2.76 4.66
C ASN A 5 -5.64 2.20 5.21
N ILE A 6 -5.48 0.88 5.34
CA ILE A 6 -4.25 0.31 5.90
C ILE A 6 -3.01 0.69 5.07
N GLY A 7 -3.17 0.80 3.75
CA GLY A 7 -2.10 1.29 2.87
C GLY A 7 -1.64 2.70 3.24
N PHE A 8 -2.56 3.61 3.54
CA PHE A 8 -2.22 4.96 4.01
C PHE A 8 -1.48 4.94 5.34
N GLN A 9 -1.88 4.08 6.26
CA GLN A 9 -1.23 3.93 7.56
C GLN A 9 0.20 3.40 7.42
N VAL A 10 0.44 2.47 6.48
CA VAL A 10 1.79 2.00 6.15
C VAL A 10 2.64 3.13 5.58
N VAL A 11 2.10 3.90 4.63
CA VAL A 11 2.82 5.07 4.05
C VAL A 11 3.14 6.10 5.13
N ASP A 12 2.23 6.38 6.05
CA ASP A 12 2.47 7.27 7.20
C ASP A 12 3.56 6.71 8.13
N ARG A 13 3.60 5.39 8.34
CA ARG A 13 4.66 4.74 9.12
C ARG A 13 6.02 4.85 8.42
N VAL A 14 6.10 4.63 7.11
CA VAL A 14 7.33 4.85 6.34
C VAL A 14 7.79 6.29 6.47
N ALA A 15 6.89 7.25 6.34
CA ALA A 15 7.19 8.68 6.50
C ALA A 15 7.77 8.98 7.90
N GLN A 16 7.15 8.44 8.94
CA GLN A 16 7.58 8.62 10.32
C GLN A 16 9.00 8.10 10.57
N ILE A 17 9.29 6.85 10.18
CA ILE A 17 10.61 6.24 10.43
C ILE A 17 11.70 6.80 9.53
N SER A 18 11.34 7.41 8.41
CA SER A 18 12.27 8.01 7.44
C SER A 18 12.35 9.53 7.55
N HIS A 19 11.64 10.14 8.49
CA HIS A 19 11.58 11.59 8.71
C HIS A 19 11.16 12.37 7.45
N ILE A 20 10.21 11.83 6.68
CA ILE A 20 9.65 12.46 5.49
C ILE A 20 8.29 13.08 5.84
N SER A 21 8.11 14.36 5.55
CA SER A 21 6.83 15.04 5.74
C SER A 21 5.92 14.85 4.54
N ILE A 22 4.70 14.33 4.76
CA ILE A 22 3.66 14.18 3.74
C ILE A 22 2.65 15.34 3.91
N ARG A 23 2.91 16.49 3.27
CA ARG A 23 2.11 17.72 3.48
C ARG A 23 1.67 18.41 2.19
N THR A 24 2.23 18.05 1.05
CA THR A 24 1.95 18.72 -0.22
C THR A 24 0.68 18.16 -0.84
N LYS A 25 -0.32 19.02 -1.04
CA LYS A 25 -1.58 18.69 -1.73
C LYS A 25 -1.42 18.98 -3.22
N ARG A 26 -1.22 17.97 -4.03
CA ARG A 26 -1.13 18.05 -5.48
C ARG A 26 -1.45 16.68 -6.11
N PHE A 27 -1.70 16.64 -7.39
CA PHE A 27 -1.99 15.39 -8.14
C PHE A 27 -3.15 14.58 -7.56
N ARG A 28 -4.13 15.25 -6.94
CA ARG A 28 -5.22 14.60 -6.19
C ARG A 28 -4.70 13.68 -5.07
N SER A 29 -3.54 14.02 -4.53
CA SER A 29 -2.86 13.28 -3.46
C SER A 29 -2.37 14.23 -2.37
N LEU A 30 -2.12 13.65 -1.21
CA LEU A 30 -1.26 14.21 -0.20
C LEU A 30 0.08 13.47 -0.30
N TYR A 31 1.19 14.17 -0.56
CA TYR A 31 2.48 13.53 -0.78
C TYR A 31 3.65 14.28 -0.14
N GLY A 32 4.76 13.59 -0.03
CA GLY A 32 6.05 14.13 0.36
C GLY A 32 7.19 13.45 -0.39
N THR A 33 8.29 14.15 -0.54
CA THR A 33 9.52 13.63 -1.14
C THR A 33 10.64 13.60 -0.12
N GLY A 34 11.53 12.66 -0.23
CA GLY A 34 12.66 12.54 0.68
C GLY A 34 13.57 11.39 0.31
N TRP A 35 14.40 10.97 1.27
CA TRP A 35 15.38 9.93 1.11
C TRP A 35 15.17 8.83 2.14
N ILE A 36 15.24 7.59 1.69
CA ILE A 36 15.40 6.41 2.54
C ILE A 36 16.82 5.90 2.27
N ASP A 37 17.71 6.17 3.20
CA ASP A 37 19.16 6.05 3.02
C ASP A 37 19.62 6.79 1.74
N PHE A 38 20.09 6.11 0.71
CA PHE A 38 20.52 6.75 -0.55
C PHE A 38 19.48 6.67 -1.67
N GLN A 39 18.30 6.16 -1.38
CA GLN A 39 17.22 6.06 -2.37
C GLN A 39 16.26 7.23 -2.23
N GLN A 40 16.13 8.03 -3.27
CA GLN A 40 15.11 9.07 -3.34
C GLN A 40 13.73 8.45 -3.52
N VAL A 41 12.76 8.92 -2.75
CA VAL A 41 11.39 8.38 -2.77
C VAL A 41 10.33 9.47 -2.76
N ILE A 42 9.17 9.11 -3.28
CA ILE A 42 7.92 9.87 -3.18
C ILE A 42 6.94 9.01 -2.40
N LEU A 43 6.47 9.52 -1.28
CA LEU A 43 5.41 8.90 -0.49
C LEU A 43 4.09 9.61 -0.81
N SER A 44 3.12 8.86 -1.31
CA SER A 44 1.86 9.44 -1.81
C SER A 44 0.64 8.69 -1.28
N LYS A 45 -0.35 9.46 -0.86
CA LYS A 45 -1.67 8.98 -0.45
C LYS A 45 -2.71 9.62 -1.37
N PRO A 46 -3.31 8.87 -2.31
CA PRO A 46 -4.40 9.38 -3.14
C PRO A 46 -5.56 9.87 -2.28
N MET A 47 -6.00 11.10 -2.54
CA MET A 47 -7.12 11.75 -1.83
C MET A 47 -8.39 11.74 -2.69
N THR A 48 -8.55 10.69 -3.49
CA THR A 48 -9.73 10.40 -4.30
C THR A 48 -10.59 9.34 -3.63
N PHE A 49 -11.78 9.08 -4.14
CA PHE A 49 -12.46 7.82 -3.87
C PHE A 49 -11.57 6.64 -4.31
N MET A 50 -11.70 5.49 -3.65
CA MET A 50 -10.86 4.32 -3.91
C MET A 50 -10.84 3.93 -5.40
N ASN A 51 -12.00 3.87 -6.04
CA ASN A 51 -12.15 3.54 -7.46
C ASN A 51 -11.58 4.58 -8.43
N ARG A 52 -11.01 5.67 -7.94
CA ARG A 52 -10.33 6.72 -8.70
C ARG A 52 -8.86 6.91 -8.31
N SER A 53 -8.31 6.01 -7.51
CA SER A 53 -6.90 6.09 -7.05
C SER A 53 -5.90 6.15 -8.21
N GLY A 54 -6.19 5.49 -9.32
CA GLY A 54 -5.36 5.52 -10.52
C GLY A 54 -5.16 6.90 -11.13
N GLU A 55 -6.13 7.81 -10.98
CA GLU A 55 -5.99 9.19 -11.46
C GLU A 55 -4.87 9.93 -10.72
N ALA A 56 -4.79 9.75 -9.42
CA ALA A 56 -3.75 10.36 -8.60
C ALA A 56 -2.38 9.74 -8.89
N VAL A 57 -2.30 8.42 -8.97
CA VAL A 57 -1.06 7.69 -9.28
C VAL A 57 -0.52 8.11 -10.65
N LYS A 58 -1.38 8.13 -11.68
CA LYS A 58 -0.99 8.52 -13.05
C LYS A 58 -0.45 9.95 -13.10
N LYS A 59 -1.13 10.90 -12.46
CA LYS A 59 -0.67 12.29 -12.41
C LYS A 59 0.68 12.44 -11.71
N THR A 60 0.89 11.70 -10.64
CA THR A 60 2.16 11.71 -9.89
C THR A 60 3.29 11.12 -10.72
N THR A 61 3.09 9.95 -11.32
CA THR A 61 4.11 9.28 -12.13
C THR A 61 4.46 10.08 -13.39
N ASP A 62 3.48 10.69 -14.04
CA ASP A 62 3.73 11.55 -15.20
C ASP A 62 4.59 12.77 -14.83
N PHE A 63 4.27 13.44 -13.73
CA PHE A 63 5.01 14.63 -13.30
C PHE A 63 6.47 14.33 -12.94
N PHE A 64 6.70 13.22 -12.25
CA PHE A 64 8.04 12.82 -11.81
C PHE A 64 8.76 11.92 -12.82
N HIS A 65 8.18 11.70 -14.02
CA HIS A 65 8.73 10.84 -15.09
C HIS A 65 9.05 9.42 -14.62
N LEU A 66 8.13 8.80 -13.89
CA LEU A 66 8.24 7.44 -13.34
C LEU A 66 7.51 6.43 -14.22
N GLY A 67 8.10 5.25 -14.39
CA GLY A 67 7.45 4.10 -15.00
C GLY A 67 6.72 3.22 -13.98
N MET A 68 6.00 2.20 -14.46
CA MET A 68 5.34 1.23 -13.57
C MET A 68 6.33 0.47 -12.68
N GLU A 69 7.54 0.22 -13.15
CA GLU A 69 8.62 -0.43 -12.41
C GLU A 69 9.10 0.38 -11.20
N ASP A 70 8.84 1.68 -11.18
CA ASP A 70 9.20 2.58 -10.08
C ASP A 70 8.09 2.70 -9.03
N VAL A 71 6.94 2.03 -9.23
CA VAL A 71 5.75 2.16 -8.38
C VAL A 71 5.60 0.95 -7.48
N ILE A 72 5.43 1.22 -6.19
CA ILE A 72 5.00 0.24 -5.19
C ILE A 72 3.65 0.69 -4.63
N VAL A 73 2.64 -0.16 -4.77
CA VAL A 73 1.32 0.09 -4.20
C VAL A 73 1.12 -0.74 -2.94
N VAL A 74 0.77 -0.10 -1.85
CA VAL A 74 0.42 -0.77 -0.59
C VAL A 74 -1.09 -0.77 -0.44
N HIS A 75 -1.68 -1.95 -0.27
CA HIS A 75 -3.13 -2.07 -0.16
C HIS A 75 -3.57 -3.24 0.72
N ASP A 76 -4.82 -3.20 1.17
CA ASP A 76 -5.48 -4.29 1.90
C ASP A 76 -5.76 -5.50 1.00
N ASP A 77 -5.79 -6.68 1.61
CA ASP A 77 -6.18 -7.92 0.94
C ASP A 77 -7.07 -8.77 1.86
N LEU A 78 -8.28 -9.06 1.38
CA LEU A 78 -9.28 -9.88 2.08
C LEU A 78 -8.90 -11.36 2.15
N ASP A 79 -8.10 -11.84 1.20
CA ASP A 79 -7.74 -13.25 1.07
C ASP A 79 -6.52 -13.64 1.90
N LEU A 80 -5.84 -12.65 2.48
CA LEU A 80 -4.74 -12.88 3.41
C LEU A 80 -5.22 -12.76 4.86
N PRO A 81 -4.80 -13.66 5.76
CA PRO A 81 -5.05 -13.52 7.19
C PRO A 81 -4.58 -12.15 7.70
N PHE A 82 -5.25 -11.63 8.72
CA PHE A 82 -4.93 -10.34 9.32
C PHE A 82 -3.43 -10.24 9.68
N GLY A 83 -2.79 -9.16 9.24
CA GLY A 83 -1.38 -8.88 9.46
C GLY A 83 -0.40 -9.64 8.57
N ARG A 84 -0.86 -10.54 7.71
CA ARG A 84 0.00 -11.24 6.77
C ARG A 84 0.45 -10.28 5.67
N LEU A 85 1.73 -10.28 5.34
CA LEU A 85 2.31 -9.50 4.25
C LEU A 85 2.60 -10.40 3.04
N ARG A 86 2.32 -9.89 1.84
CA ARG A 86 2.66 -10.58 0.59
C ARG A 86 3.02 -9.57 -0.49
N PHE A 87 4.17 -9.76 -1.11
CA PHE A 87 4.57 -9.03 -2.31
C PHE A 87 4.03 -9.72 -3.57
N LYS A 88 3.64 -8.91 -4.55
CA LYS A 88 3.20 -9.37 -5.86
C LYS A 88 3.64 -8.40 -6.95
N GLN A 89 4.35 -8.90 -7.96
CA GLN A 89 4.88 -8.06 -9.04
C GLN A 89 3.89 -7.82 -10.18
N ARG A 90 2.96 -8.74 -10.41
CA ARG A 90 1.97 -8.70 -11.51
C ARG A 90 0.68 -9.36 -11.08
N GLY A 91 -0.37 -9.13 -11.84
CA GLY A 91 -1.64 -9.84 -11.68
C GLY A 91 -2.85 -8.92 -11.74
N GLY A 92 -4.03 -9.50 -11.71
CA GLY A 92 -5.31 -8.80 -11.69
C GLY A 92 -5.55 -8.02 -10.40
N ASP A 93 -6.68 -7.36 -10.33
CA ASP A 93 -7.05 -6.49 -9.21
C ASP A 93 -7.52 -7.25 -7.96
N GLY A 94 -7.87 -8.53 -8.09
CA GLY A 94 -8.38 -9.34 -6.98
C GLY A 94 -9.68 -8.79 -6.37
N GLY A 95 -10.45 -8.00 -7.12
CA GLY A 95 -11.65 -7.32 -6.67
C GLY A 95 -11.39 -5.99 -5.95
N HIS A 96 -10.12 -5.60 -5.76
CA HIS A 96 -9.76 -4.34 -5.13
C HIS A 96 -9.92 -3.17 -6.11
N GLN A 97 -10.89 -2.29 -5.86
CA GLN A 97 -11.24 -1.21 -6.79
C GLN A 97 -10.12 -0.20 -7.01
N GLY A 98 -9.31 0.08 -5.99
CA GLY A 98 -8.14 0.96 -6.11
C GLY A 98 -7.09 0.38 -7.06
N ILE A 99 -6.80 -0.92 -6.96
CA ILE A 99 -5.86 -1.61 -7.86
C ILE A 99 -6.42 -1.64 -9.29
N ARG A 100 -7.70 -1.91 -9.46
CA ARG A 100 -8.36 -1.84 -10.78
C ARG A 100 -8.16 -0.47 -11.42
N SER A 101 -8.43 0.60 -10.67
CA SER A 101 -8.26 1.97 -11.13
C SER A 101 -6.81 2.28 -11.55
N ILE A 102 -5.83 1.80 -10.76
CA ILE A 102 -4.41 1.99 -11.09
C ILE A 102 -4.03 1.23 -12.36
N ILE A 103 -4.45 -0.03 -12.51
CA ILE A 103 -4.20 -0.84 -13.70
C ILE A 103 -4.76 -0.15 -14.95
N GLU A 104 -6.00 0.32 -14.89
CA GLU A 104 -6.66 1.00 -16.01
C GLU A 104 -5.94 2.31 -16.38
N ARG A 105 -5.61 3.15 -15.41
CA ARG A 105 -5.00 4.45 -15.65
C ARG A 105 -3.53 4.39 -16.04
N MET A 106 -2.78 3.42 -15.50
CA MET A 106 -1.38 3.20 -15.86
C MET A 106 -1.21 2.41 -17.17
N GLY A 107 -2.27 1.77 -17.65
CA GLY A 107 -2.23 0.96 -18.87
C GLY A 107 -1.53 -0.39 -18.69
N GLY A 108 -1.51 -0.92 -17.47
CA GLY A 108 -0.90 -2.22 -17.19
C GLY A 108 -0.80 -2.54 -15.71
N ASN A 109 -0.30 -3.72 -15.40
CA ASN A 109 -0.27 -4.29 -14.05
C ASN A 109 1.15 -4.62 -13.54
N SER A 110 2.20 -4.14 -14.21
CA SER A 110 3.60 -4.49 -13.93
C SER A 110 4.23 -3.63 -12.81
N PHE A 111 3.46 -3.17 -11.87
CA PHE A 111 3.94 -2.50 -10.66
C PHE A 111 3.97 -3.46 -9.47
N LEU A 112 4.89 -3.22 -8.56
CA LEU A 112 5.00 -4.01 -7.33
C LEU A 112 3.87 -3.65 -6.36
N ARG A 113 3.35 -4.66 -5.67
CA ARG A 113 2.34 -4.51 -4.62
C ARG A 113 2.84 -5.12 -3.32
N LEU A 114 2.64 -4.39 -2.24
CA LEU A 114 2.66 -4.94 -0.90
C LEU A 114 1.21 -5.12 -0.45
N LYS A 115 0.77 -6.35 -0.36
CA LYS A 115 -0.55 -6.73 0.14
C LYS A 115 -0.49 -6.91 1.65
N VAL A 116 -1.36 -6.23 2.36
CA VAL A 116 -1.50 -6.34 3.82
C VAL A 116 -2.82 -7.04 4.13
N GLY A 117 -2.74 -8.22 4.71
CA GLY A 117 -3.92 -9.02 5.05
C GLY A 117 -4.80 -8.32 6.07
N ILE A 118 -6.09 -8.26 5.77
CA ILE A 118 -7.13 -7.79 6.71
C ILE A 118 -8.11 -8.88 7.09
N GLY A 119 -7.95 -10.09 6.53
CA GLY A 119 -8.86 -11.21 6.73
C GLY A 119 -10.18 -11.05 5.98
N ARG A 120 -10.98 -12.10 5.98
CA ARG A 120 -12.30 -12.10 5.37
C ARG A 120 -13.36 -11.60 6.34
N PRO A 121 -14.44 -10.98 5.84
CA PRO A 121 -15.56 -10.59 6.70
C PRO A 121 -16.19 -11.80 7.38
N PRO A 122 -16.80 -11.60 8.57
CA PRO A 122 -17.62 -12.61 9.19
C PRO A 122 -18.76 -13.06 8.28
N GLN A 123 -19.28 -14.26 8.52
CA GLN A 123 -20.42 -14.78 7.77
C GLN A 123 -21.61 -13.81 7.83
N GLY A 124 -22.16 -13.48 6.65
CA GLY A 124 -23.30 -12.59 6.51
C GLY A 124 -22.96 -11.10 6.36
N MET A 125 -21.68 -10.73 6.46
CA MET A 125 -21.24 -9.34 6.21
C MET A 125 -20.72 -9.20 4.77
N ASP A 126 -21.16 -8.15 4.08
CA ASP A 126 -20.65 -7.81 2.76
C ASP A 126 -19.19 -7.32 2.80
N SER A 127 -18.39 -7.71 1.82
CA SER A 127 -16.99 -7.32 1.74
C SER A 127 -16.79 -5.81 1.61
N ALA A 128 -17.68 -5.11 0.92
CA ALA A 128 -17.62 -3.66 0.76
C ALA A 128 -17.85 -2.94 2.10
N ASP A 129 -18.77 -3.42 2.91
CA ASP A 129 -19.00 -2.89 4.25
C ASP A 129 -17.83 -3.20 5.19
N TYR A 130 -17.29 -4.41 5.12
CA TYR A 130 -16.18 -4.83 5.97
C TYR A 130 -14.91 -3.99 5.75
N VAL A 131 -14.55 -3.67 4.52
CA VAL A 131 -13.35 -2.85 4.25
C VAL A 131 -13.51 -1.41 4.72
N LEU A 132 -14.74 -0.92 4.84
CA LEU A 132 -15.06 0.41 5.34
C LEU A 132 -15.15 0.46 6.87
N ASP A 133 -15.27 -0.70 7.53
CA ASP A 133 -15.33 -0.79 8.98
C ASP A 133 -13.94 -0.59 9.62
N VAL A 134 -13.92 -0.29 10.91
CA VAL A 134 -12.70 -0.12 11.69
C VAL A 134 -12.17 -1.47 12.20
N PHE A 135 -10.90 -1.51 12.53
CA PHE A 135 -10.31 -2.68 13.20
C PHE A 135 -10.92 -2.85 14.61
N ASP A 136 -11.17 -4.09 15.02
CA ASP A 136 -11.62 -4.38 16.37
C ASP A 136 -10.48 -4.16 17.40
N ARG A 137 -10.78 -4.30 18.69
CA ARG A 137 -9.82 -4.05 19.77
C ARG A 137 -8.60 -4.99 19.72
N THR A 138 -8.82 -6.24 19.36
CA THR A 138 -7.74 -7.24 19.25
C THR A 138 -6.84 -6.90 18.07
N GLU A 139 -7.43 -6.62 16.91
CA GLU A 139 -6.72 -6.19 15.72
C GLU A 139 -5.95 -4.89 15.97
N GLN A 140 -6.55 -3.90 16.63
CA GLN A 140 -5.91 -2.63 16.97
C GLN A 140 -4.67 -2.83 17.85
N SER A 141 -4.67 -3.79 18.76
CA SER A 141 -3.51 -4.06 19.61
C SER A 141 -2.30 -4.59 18.83
N LEU A 142 -2.51 -5.20 17.67
CA LEU A 142 -1.48 -5.73 16.79
C LEU A 142 -1.10 -4.79 15.65
N LEU A 143 -1.92 -3.77 15.40
CA LEU A 143 -1.79 -2.92 14.23
C LEU A 143 -0.46 -2.19 14.17
N ASP A 144 0.05 -1.68 15.30
CA ASP A 144 1.33 -0.98 15.37
C ASP A 144 2.50 -1.85 14.91
N GLN A 145 2.52 -3.11 15.35
CA GLN A 145 3.53 -4.08 14.92
C GLN A 145 3.42 -4.40 13.44
N ILE A 146 2.20 -4.58 12.92
CA ILE A 146 1.94 -4.88 11.51
C ILE A 146 2.41 -3.72 10.63
N LEU A 147 2.08 -2.49 10.99
CA LEU A 147 2.51 -1.30 10.26
C LEU A 147 4.04 -1.14 10.26
N SER A 148 4.69 -1.41 11.38
CA SER A 148 6.15 -1.39 11.48
C SER A 148 6.80 -2.45 10.59
N GLN A 149 6.30 -3.68 10.61
CA GLN A 149 6.79 -4.75 9.74
C GLN A 149 6.58 -4.43 8.25
N ALA A 150 5.43 -3.88 7.89
CA ALA A 150 5.16 -3.46 6.51
C ALA A 150 6.12 -2.36 6.06
N ALA A 151 6.33 -1.34 6.88
CA ALA A 151 7.26 -0.25 6.58
C ALA A 151 8.70 -0.75 6.44
N GLU A 152 9.17 -1.60 7.34
CA GLU A 152 10.50 -2.22 7.26
C GLU A 152 10.65 -3.09 6.00
N SER A 153 9.61 -3.84 5.63
CA SER A 153 9.64 -4.65 4.40
C SER A 153 9.83 -3.80 3.14
N LEU A 154 9.21 -2.62 3.09
CA LEU A 154 9.39 -1.67 1.99
C LEU A 154 10.82 -1.10 1.95
N LYS A 155 11.40 -0.78 3.09
CA LYS A 155 12.81 -0.37 3.16
C LYS A 155 13.74 -1.45 2.64
N VAL A 156 13.53 -2.70 3.02
CA VAL A 156 14.33 -3.82 2.53
C VAL A 156 14.19 -3.97 1.01
N VAL A 157 12.98 -3.84 0.45
CA VAL A 157 12.81 -3.83 -1.02
C VAL A 157 13.68 -2.77 -1.69
N LEU A 158 13.66 -1.54 -1.16
CA LEU A 158 14.38 -0.42 -1.74
C LEU A 158 15.91 -0.56 -1.66
N LEU A 159 16.41 -1.08 -0.54
CA LEU A 159 17.85 -1.11 -0.25
C LEU A 159 18.52 -2.43 -0.58
N GLU A 160 17.79 -3.54 -0.50
CA GLU A 160 18.35 -4.89 -0.59
C GLU A 160 17.63 -5.78 -1.63
N GLY A 161 16.55 -5.29 -2.22
CA GLY A 161 15.79 -5.97 -3.26
C GLY A 161 14.60 -6.78 -2.77
N LEU A 162 13.71 -7.10 -3.72
CA LEU A 162 12.44 -7.77 -3.47
C LEU A 162 12.62 -9.18 -2.88
N GLN A 163 13.58 -9.96 -3.41
CA GLN A 163 13.77 -11.34 -2.97
C GLN A 163 14.11 -11.42 -1.48
N LYS A 164 14.96 -10.54 -1.00
CA LYS A 164 15.32 -10.47 0.42
C LYS A 164 14.13 -10.08 1.30
N ALA A 165 13.36 -9.09 0.86
CA ALA A 165 12.13 -8.69 1.56
C ALA A 165 11.12 -9.83 1.64
N MET A 166 10.91 -10.57 0.54
CA MET A 166 10.02 -11.74 0.53
C MET A 166 10.50 -12.82 1.51
N ASN A 167 11.80 -13.13 1.51
CA ASN A 167 12.36 -14.14 2.41
C ASN A 167 12.22 -13.77 3.88
N GLN A 168 12.34 -12.49 4.20
CA GLN A 168 12.34 -11.99 5.57
C GLN A 168 10.94 -11.75 6.13
N PHE A 169 10.01 -11.24 5.31
CA PHE A 169 8.69 -10.76 5.78
C PHE A 169 7.51 -11.59 5.27
N GLN A 170 7.67 -12.33 4.18
CA GLN A 170 6.59 -13.15 3.60
C GLN A 170 6.71 -14.57 4.12
N LYS A 171 5.90 -14.91 5.12
CA LYS A 171 5.86 -16.28 5.64
C LYS A 171 5.37 -17.25 4.56
N LYS A 172 6.06 -18.37 4.40
CA LYS A 172 5.56 -19.51 3.62
C LYS A 172 4.31 -20.03 4.34
N GLY A 173 3.20 -20.00 3.67
CA GLY A 173 1.95 -20.46 4.24
C GLY A 173 1.28 -21.38 3.31
#